data_17d7628156488d3d8cdc57b203f5ff12
#
_entry.id   17d7628156488d3d8cdc57b203f5ff12
#
_cell.length_a   1.000
_cell.length_b   1.000
_cell.length_c   1.000
_cell.angle_alpha   90.00
_cell.angle_beta   90.00
_cell.angle_gamma   90.00
#
_symmetry.space_group_name_H-M   'P 1'
#
loop_
_entity.id
_entity.type
_entity.pdbx_description
1 polymer ?
#
loop_
_entity_poly.entity_id
_entity_poly.type
_entity_poly.pdbx_seq_one_letter_code
_entity_poly.pdbx_strand_id
1 'polypeptide(L)'
;MSGERENSAIGQEVAAKVSGLLIRLRSSATTSADLDQNELRAAGDRDANHAIMKLLANERPEDSLLSEEVADDPRRLIADRVWIIDPLDGTREFGERDAAGVWRDDFAVHVALWERGQGLTLGVVALPARGMIYSSDAPPEVPPSPAGKLRIAVSRTRPPAFIAALEAAGSATLVPMGSAGVKVMAVVSGEVDAYIHAGGQYQWDSAAPVAVALAAGLVATRLDGSPLRYNVPELLLPDLVVCHPDRADEVRELLDAAGFGPDGASGAGATGASAAESAE
;
A
#
# COMPACT_ATOMS: atom_id res chain seq x y z
N MET A 1 -15.06 12.75 19.01
CA MET A 1 -15.94 11.84 18.23
C MET A 1 -16.52 12.47 16.98
N SER A 2 -16.90 13.78 16.93
CA SER A 2 -17.41 14.42 15.72
C SER A 2 -16.34 14.60 14.63
N GLY A 3 -15.10 14.96 14.97
CA GLY A 3 -14.03 15.18 14.00
C GLY A 3 -13.54 13.91 13.29
N GLU A 4 -13.51 12.77 13.99
CA GLU A 4 -13.09 11.48 13.41
C GLU A 4 -14.08 11.01 12.33
N ARG A 5 -15.39 11.13 12.59
CA ARG A 5 -16.42 10.78 11.59
C ARG A 5 -16.36 11.67 10.34
N GLU A 6 -16.06 12.93 10.53
CA GLU A 6 -15.93 13.88 9.44
C GLU A 6 -14.72 13.57 8.56
N ASN A 7 -13.57 13.25 9.16
CA ASN A 7 -12.35 12.86 8.44
C ASN A 7 -12.55 11.55 7.67
N SER A 8 -13.23 10.58 8.27
CA SER A 8 -13.59 9.32 7.60
C SER A 8 -14.47 9.54 6.38
N ALA A 9 -15.50 10.40 6.50
CA ALA A 9 -16.36 10.72 5.38
C ALA A 9 -15.59 11.37 4.23
N ILE A 10 -14.67 12.30 4.52
CA ILE A 10 -13.79 12.92 3.53
C ILE A 10 -12.90 11.88 2.85
N GLY A 11 -12.20 11.04 3.64
CA GLY A 11 -11.33 10.00 3.10
C GLY A 11 -12.06 9.02 2.18
N GLN A 12 -13.26 8.58 2.57
CA GLN A 12 -14.09 7.69 1.75
C GLN A 12 -14.59 8.39 0.49
N GLU A 13 -14.99 9.67 0.57
CA GLU A 13 -15.42 10.45 -0.60
C GLU A 13 -14.27 10.64 -1.59
N VAL A 14 -13.07 10.97 -1.11
CA VAL A 14 -11.85 11.07 -1.93
C VAL A 14 -11.61 9.75 -2.66
N ALA A 15 -11.54 8.64 -1.93
CA ALA A 15 -11.28 7.32 -2.47
C ALA A 15 -12.33 6.90 -3.52
N ALA A 16 -13.62 7.14 -3.24
CA ALA A 16 -14.72 6.81 -4.16
C ALA A 16 -14.69 7.64 -5.45
N LYS A 17 -14.46 8.95 -5.35
CA LYS A 17 -14.39 9.85 -6.52
C LYS A 17 -13.21 9.51 -7.42
N VAL A 18 -12.05 9.27 -6.83
CA VAL A 18 -10.83 8.90 -7.57
C VAL A 18 -10.98 7.52 -8.22
N SER A 19 -11.54 6.56 -7.51
CA SER A 19 -11.87 5.24 -8.09
C SER A 19 -12.75 5.37 -9.34
N GLY A 20 -13.81 6.15 -9.24
CA GLY A 20 -14.70 6.39 -10.39
C GLY A 20 -13.99 7.09 -11.56
N LEU A 21 -13.06 8.01 -11.28
CA LEU A 21 -12.24 8.68 -12.30
C LEU A 21 -11.33 7.69 -13.01
N LEU A 22 -10.56 6.89 -12.27
CA LEU A 22 -9.62 5.91 -12.83
C LEU A 22 -10.34 4.87 -13.69
N ILE A 23 -11.49 4.36 -13.26
CA ILE A 23 -12.28 3.41 -14.05
C ILE A 23 -12.79 4.04 -15.34
N ARG A 24 -13.25 5.30 -15.31
CA ARG A 24 -13.65 6.01 -16.54
C ARG A 24 -12.50 6.24 -17.51
N LEU A 25 -11.33 6.66 -17.02
CA LEU A 25 -10.11 6.80 -17.84
C LEU A 25 -9.79 5.50 -18.56
N ARG A 26 -9.75 4.40 -17.84
CA ARG A 26 -9.47 3.07 -18.39
C ARG A 26 -10.55 2.63 -19.40
N SER A 27 -11.81 2.89 -19.12
CA SER A 27 -12.91 2.56 -20.04
C SER A 27 -12.81 3.33 -21.36
N SER A 28 -12.47 4.62 -21.29
CA SER A 28 -12.26 5.46 -22.49
C SER A 28 -11.05 4.94 -23.31
N ALA A 29 -10.00 4.53 -22.64
CA ALA A 29 -8.82 3.95 -23.26
C ALA A 29 -9.11 2.60 -23.95
N THR A 30 -10.05 1.82 -23.44
CA THR A 30 -10.41 0.52 -24.02
C THR A 30 -11.03 0.66 -25.41
N THR A 31 -11.63 1.78 -25.73
CA THR A 31 -12.27 2.06 -27.02
C THR A 31 -11.34 2.69 -28.07
N SER A 32 -10.13 3.08 -27.67
CA SER A 32 -9.12 3.66 -28.56
C SER A 32 -8.27 2.56 -29.19
N ALA A 33 -8.12 2.58 -30.52
CA ALA A 33 -7.26 1.63 -31.25
C ALA A 33 -5.77 1.92 -31.04
N ASP A 34 -5.42 3.17 -30.69
CA ASP A 34 -4.05 3.67 -30.58
C ASP A 34 -3.71 4.00 -29.11
N LEU A 35 -4.09 3.14 -28.16
CA LEU A 35 -3.81 3.37 -26.76
C LEU A 35 -2.33 3.31 -26.44
N ASP A 36 -1.73 4.42 -26.06
CA ASP A 36 -0.43 4.44 -25.38
C ASP A 36 -0.63 4.17 -23.88
N GLN A 37 -0.09 3.03 -23.43
CA GLN A 37 -0.16 2.62 -22.02
C GLN A 37 0.56 3.62 -21.09
N ASN A 38 1.62 4.27 -21.55
CA ASN A 38 2.35 5.26 -20.75
C ASN A 38 1.53 6.56 -20.61
N GLU A 39 0.85 6.97 -21.68
CA GLU A 39 -0.08 8.10 -21.61
C GLU A 39 -1.23 7.82 -20.64
N LEU A 40 -1.78 6.59 -20.67
CA LEU A 40 -2.83 6.19 -19.73
C LEU A 40 -2.36 6.23 -18.28
N ARG A 41 -1.16 5.70 -18.00
CA ARG A 41 -0.54 5.74 -16.66
C ARG A 41 -0.36 7.17 -16.18
N ALA A 42 0.31 7.99 -16.98
CA ALA A 42 0.54 9.41 -16.66
C ALA A 42 -0.76 10.21 -16.48
N ALA A 43 -1.81 9.87 -17.24
CA ALA A 43 -3.13 10.49 -17.05
C ALA A 43 -3.77 10.01 -15.73
N GLY A 44 -3.62 8.73 -15.38
CA GLY A 44 -4.11 8.16 -14.12
C GLY A 44 -3.52 8.88 -12.92
N ASP A 45 -2.19 8.94 -12.83
CA ASP A 45 -1.46 9.60 -11.74
C ASP A 45 -1.85 11.08 -11.63
N ARG A 46 -1.73 11.82 -12.72
CA ARG A 46 -2.02 13.26 -12.76
C ARG A 46 -3.46 13.59 -12.38
N ASP A 47 -4.43 12.91 -12.97
CA ASP A 47 -5.84 13.25 -12.82
C ASP A 47 -6.37 12.79 -11.44
N ALA A 48 -5.86 11.65 -10.93
CA ALA A 48 -6.14 11.19 -9.57
C ALA A 48 -5.58 12.19 -8.54
N ASN A 49 -4.30 12.55 -8.67
CA ASN A 49 -3.68 13.55 -7.78
C ASN A 49 -4.44 14.88 -7.80
N HIS A 50 -4.74 15.42 -8.98
CA HIS A 50 -5.49 16.68 -9.10
C HIS A 50 -6.86 16.63 -8.40
N ALA A 51 -7.58 15.53 -8.55
CA ALA A 51 -8.87 15.36 -7.90
C ALA A 51 -8.76 15.31 -6.37
N ILE A 52 -7.74 14.63 -5.84
CA ILE A 52 -7.49 14.55 -4.40
C ILE A 52 -7.11 15.90 -3.85
N MET A 53 -6.13 16.57 -4.48
CA MET A 53 -5.65 17.89 -4.04
C MET A 53 -6.80 18.90 -3.96
N LYS A 54 -7.67 18.93 -4.98
CA LYS A 54 -8.82 19.81 -5.02
C LYS A 54 -9.80 19.54 -3.88
N LEU A 55 -10.07 18.27 -3.57
CA LEU A 55 -10.98 17.90 -2.49
C LEU A 55 -10.39 18.27 -1.13
N LEU A 56 -9.15 17.90 -0.85
CA LEU A 56 -8.51 18.19 0.43
C LEU A 56 -8.31 19.69 0.65
N ALA A 57 -7.94 20.46 -0.37
CA ALA A 57 -7.81 21.91 -0.25
C ALA A 57 -9.15 22.60 0.08
N ASN A 58 -10.27 22.05 -0.34
CA ASN A 58 -11.59 22.59 0.00
C ASN A 58 -12.05 22.19 1.41
N GLU A 59 -11.85 20.92 1.77
CA GLU A 59 -12.39 20.36 3.01
C GLU A 59 -11.45 20.55 4.21
N ARG A 60 -10.15 20.60 3.96
CA ARG A 60 -9.06 20.63 4.98
C ARG A 60 -7.91 21.56 4.56
N PRO A 61 -8.17 22.86 4.33
CA PRO A 61 -7.16 23.80 3.81
C PRO A 61 -5.98 24.00 4.76
N GLU A 62 -6.16 23.72 6.07
CA GLU A 62 -5.12 23.90 7.10
C GLU A 62 -4.28 22.65 7.34
N ASP A 63 -4.68 21.50 6.78
CA ASP A 63 -3.95 20.24 6.97
C ASP A 63 -2.75 20.16 6.03
N SER A 64 -1.68 19.54 6.51
CA SER A 64 -0.51 19.24 5.67
C SER A 64 -0.71 17.98 4.85
N LEU A 65 0.15 17.81 3.85
CA LEU A 65 0.07 16.70 2.90
C LEU A 65 1.44 16.06 2.70
N LEU A 66 1.43 14.75 2.54
CA LEU A 66 2.52 13.94 1.99
C LEU A 66 1.93 13.07 0.87
N SER A 67 2.41 13.21 -0.35
CA SER A 67 1.88 12.47 -1.50
C SER A 67 3.00 12.10 -2.46
N GLU A 68 2.84 10.98 -3.18
CA GLU A 68 3.75 10.55 -4.25
C GLU A 68 3.93 11.62 -5.32
N GLU A 69 2.85 12.26 -5.72
CA GLU A 69 2.78 13.18 -6.87
C GLU A 69 3.05 14.66 -6.51
N VAL A 70 3.47 14.93 -5.27
CA VAL A 70 3.71 16.30 -4.79
C VAL A 70 5.08 16.37 -4.10
N ALA A 71 5.84 17.42 -4.37
CA ALA A 71 7.10 17.64 -3.68
C ALA A 71 6.90 17.70 -2.17
N ASP A 72 7.74 17.01 -1.42
CA ASP A 72 7.65 16.96 0.04
C ASP A 72 7.86 18.33 0.66
N ASP A 73 6.96 18.74 1.55
CA ASP A 73 7.07 19.96 2.35
C ASP A 73 7.43 19.58 3.79
N PRO A 74 8.67 19.90 4.25
CA PRO A 74 9.10 19.58 5.61
C PRO A 74 8.22 20.18 6.72
N ARG A 75 7.39 21.19 6.41
CA ARG A 75 6.43 21.76 7.38
C ARG A 75 5.43 20.71 7.90
N ARG A 76 5.17 19.62 7.15
CA ARG A 76 4.37 18.50 7.62
C ARG A 76 4.88 17.89 8.93
N LEU A 77 6.20 17.93 9.17
CA LEU A 77 6.82 17.36 10.38
C LEU A 77 6.45 18.12 11.66
N ILE A 78 5.99 19.37 11.52
CA ILE A 78 5.51 20.18 12.63
C ILE A 78 4.01 20.48 12.57
N ALA A 79 3.28 19.88 11.62
CA ALA A 79 1.82 19.99 11.51
C ALA A 79 1.12 19.05 12.50
N ASP A 80 -0.09 19.40 12.91
CA ASP A 80 -0.90 18.56 13.81
C ASP A 80 -1.58 17.44 13.05
N ARG A 81 -1.93 17.67 11.77
CA ARG A 81 -2.56 16.69 10.88
C ARG A 81 -1.86 16.66 9.52
N VAL A 82 -1.65 15.43 9.03
CA VAL A 82 -1.01 15.19 7.72
C VAL A 82 -1.78 14.09 6.98
N TRP A 83 -2.31 14.42 5.81
CA TRP A 83 -2.84 13.44 4.89
C TRP A 83 -1.68 12.78 4.14
N ILE A 84 -1.61 11.45 4.18
CA ILE A 84 -0.60 10.66 3.47
C ILE A 84 -1.32 9.91 2.34
N ILE A 85 -0.96 10.23 1.10
CA ILE A 85 -1.74 9.90 -0.09
C ILE A 85 -0.88 9.18 -1.12
N ASP A 86 -1.40 8.08 -1.65
CA ASP A 86 -0.97 7.52 -2.92
C ASP A 86 -2.17 7.57 -3.89
N PRO A 87 -2.15 8.43 -4.90
CA PRO A 87 -3.27 8.60 -5.81
C PRO A 87 -3.54 7.37 -6.68
N LEU A 88 -2.49 6.59 -6.99
CA LEU A 88 -2.57 5.40 -7.84
C LEU A 88 -1.43 4.41 -7.53
N ASP A 89 -1.52 3.69 -6.41
CA ASP A 89 -0.62 2.58 -6.12
C ASP A 89 -0.82 1.45 -7.14
N GLY A 90 0.25 1.11 -7.85
CA GLY A 90 0.20 0.18 -8.96
C GLY A 90 -0.11 0.86 -10.30
N THR A 91 0.49 2.01 -10.57
CA THR A 91 0.42 2.73 -11.87
C THR A 91 0.71 1.82 -13.05
N ARG A 92 1.68 0.90 -12.91
CA ARG A 92 1.98 -0.10 -13.91
C ARG A 92 0.78 -0.99 -14.20
N GLU A 93 0.19 -1.57 -13.18
CA GLU A 93 -0.96 -2.47 -13.25
C GLU A 93 -2.20 -1.76 -13.79
N PHE A 94 -2.38 -0.50 -13.45
CA PHE A 94 -3.45 0.33 -14.00
C PHE A 94 -3.39 0.41 -15.53
N GLY A 95 -2.21 0.54 -16.12
CA GLY A 95 -2.02 0.60 -17.58
C GLY A 95 -1.77 -0.74 -18.26
N GLU A 96 -1.86 -1.89 -17.57
CA GLU A 96 -1.45 -3.19 -18.09
C GLU A 96 -2.66 -4.12 -18.30
N ARG A 97 -2.55 -4.93 -19.37
CA ARG A 97 -3.41 -6.10 -19.61
C ARG A 97 -2.61 -7.37 -19.36
N ASP A 98 -3.28 -8.41 -18.93
CA ASP A 98 -2.66 -9.74 -18.82
C ASP A 98 -2.48 -10.39 -20.20
N ALA A 99 -1.93 -11.61 -20.22
CA ALA A 99 -1.69 -12.36 -21.46
C ALA A 99 -2.99 -12.73 -22.21
N ALA A 100 -4.14 -12.71 -21.56
CA ALA A 100 -5.46 -12.91 -22.17
C ALA A 100 -6.08 -11.59 -22.66
N GLY A 101 -5.40 -10.46 -22.52
CA GLY A 101 -5.88 -9.13 -22.91
C GLY A 101 -6.86 -8.51 -21.90
N VAL A 102 -7.00 -9.11 -20.71
CA VAL A 102 -7.86 -8.60 -19.65
C VAL A 102 -7.10 -7.54 -18.83
N TRP A 103 -7.76 -6.43 -18.55
CA TRP A 103 -7.17 -5.42 -17.69
C TRP A 103 -6.87 -5.97 -16.29
N ARG A 104 -5.67 -5.64 -15.78
CA ARG A 104 -5.32 -5.99 -14.42
C ARG A 104 -6.21 -5.26 -13.40
N ASP A 105 -6.46 -5.92 -12.29
CA ASP A 105 -7.35 -5.42 -11.23
C ASP A 105 -6.60 -5.07 -9.93
N ASP A 106 -5.26 -5.22 -9.94
CA ASP A 106 -4.40 -5.13 -8.79
C ASP A 106 -3.68 -3.78 -8.66
N PHE A 107 -4.49 -2.69 -8.62
CA PHE A 107 -4.08 -1.32 -8.29
C PHE A 107 -5.04 -0.72 -7.27
N ALA A 108 -4.59 0.30 -6.54
CA ALA A 108 -5.31 0.88 -5.42
C ALA A 108 -5.22 2.40 -5.38
N VAL A 109 -6.04 3.02 -4.51
CA VAL A 109 -5.95 4.42 -4.09
C VAL A 109 -5.81 4.43 -2.58
N HIS A 110 -4.81 5.13 -2.05
CA HIS A 110 -4.55 5.20 -0.62
C HIS A 110 -4.80 6.60 -0.07
N VAL A 111 -5.58 6.67 1.00
CA VAL A 111 -5.85 7.89 1.75
C VAL A 111 -5.66 7.60 3.23
N ALA A 112 -4.63 8.14 3.84
CA ALA A 112 -4.43 8.05 5.29
C ALA A 112 -4.41 9.42 5.94
N LEU A 113 -4.81 9.47 7.21
CA LEU A 113 -4.62 10.63 8.07
C LEU A 113 -3.70 10.24 9.23
N TRP A 114 -2.66 11.01 9.40
CA TRP A 114 -1.78 10.96 10.57
C TRP A 114 -2.02 12.17 11.45
N GLU A 115 -2.13 11.96 12.75
CA GLU A 115 -2.33 13.02 13.73
C GLU A 115 -1.22 12.99 14.79
N ARG A 116 -0.74 14.16 15.15
CA ARG A 116 0.34 14.34 16.14
C ARG A 116 -0.02 13.68 17.46
N GLY A 117 0.88 12.82 17.96
CA GLY A 117 0.72 12.11 19.22
C GLY A 117 -0.22 10.90 19.18
N GLN A 118 -0.92 10.68 18.05
CA GLN A 118 -1.80 9.53 17.86
C GLN A 118 -1.29 8.57 16.78
N GLY A 119 -0.52 9.07 15.78
CA GLY A 119 -0.09 8.27 14.63
C GLY A 119 -1.16 8.23 13.54
N LEU A 120 -1.31 7.11 12.87
CA LEU A 120 -2.35 6.91 11.87
C LEU A 120 -3.72 6.79 12.53
N THR A 121 -4.62 7.73 12.29
CA THR A 121 -5.97 7.76 12.85
C THR A 121 -7.04 7.38 11.84
N LEU A 122 -6.72 7.43 10.54
CA LEU A 122 -7.57 6.98 9.46
C LEU A 122 -6.74 6.30 8.37
N GLY A 123 -7.27 5.23 7.81
CA GLY A 123 -6.83 4.64 6.55
C GLY A 123 -8.03 4.28 5.70
N VAL A 124 -7.99 4.67 4.43
CA VAL A 124 -8.97 4.26 3.41
C VAL A 124 -8.19 3.72 2.21
N VAL A 125 -8.50 2.51 1.82
CA VAL A 125 -7.93 1.85 0.64
C VAL A 125 -9.06 1.50 -0.32
N ALA A 126 -9.04 2.07 -1.51
CA ALA A 126 -9.94 1.65 -2.57
C ALA A 126 -9.23 0.72 -3.54
N LEU A 127 -9.94 -0.31 -4.00
CA LEU A 127 -9.55 -1.19 -5.09
C LEU A 127 -10.51 -0.94 -6.27
N PRO A 128 -10.23 0.05 -7.13
CA PRO A 128 -11.20 0.56 -8.08
C PRO A 128 -11.72 -0.51 -9.06
N ALA A 129 -10.82 -1.37 -9.55
CA ALA A 129 -11.20 -2.42 -10.51
C ALA A 129 -12.03 -3.54 -9.87
N ARG A 130 -11.97 -3.70 -8.55
CA ARG A 130 -12.75 -4.67 -7.77
C ARG A 130 -14.04 -4.06 -7.18
N GLY A 131 -14.20 -2.73 -7.31
CA GLY A 131 -15.36 -2.00 -6.76
C GLY A 131 -15.42 -2.03 -5.23
N MET A 132 -14.28 -2.14 -4.54
CA MET A 132 -14.19 -2.28 -3.08
C MET A 132 -13.52 -1.06 -2.45
N ILE A 133 -13.99 -0.69 -1.27
CA ILE A 133 -13.36 0.33 -0.41
C ILE A 133 -13.29 -0.22 1.00
N TYR A 134 -12.10 -0.19 1.57
CA TYR A 134 -11.81 -0.59 2.95
C TYR A 134 -11.51 0.66 3.77
N SER A 135 -11.98 0.71 5.01
CA SER A 135 -11.75 1.83 5.92
C SER A 135 -11.43 1.35 7.32
N SER A 136 -10.46 1.99 7.97
CA SER A 136 -10.13 1.73 9.37
C SER A 136 -11.24 2.17 10.34
N ASP A 137 -12.13 3.08 9.93
CA ASP A 137 -13.29 3.52 10.71
C ASP A 137 -14.42 2.46 10.76
N ALA A 138 -14.48 1.62 9.73
CA ALA A 138 -15.40 0.47 9.65
C ALA A 138 -14.61 -0.75 9.15
N PRO A 139 -13.70 -1.29 9.97
CA PRO A 139 -12.81 -2.36 9.55
C PRO A 139 -13.61 -3.62 9.22
N PRO A 140 -13.23 -4.34 8.14
CA PRO A 140 -13.88 -5.58 7.80
C PRO A 140 -13.56 -6.67 8.83
N GLU A 141 -14.44 -7.64 8.95
CA GLU A 141 -14.14 -8.88 9.68
C GLU A 141 -13.13 -9.70 8.87
N VAL A 142 -12.02 -10.05 9.52
CA VAL A 142 -10.97 -10.88 8.90
C VAL A 142 -11.36 -12.36 9.08
N PRO A 143 -11.49 -13.14 8.00
CA PRO A 143 -11.81 -14.56 8.10
C PRO A 143 -10.63 -15.32 8.73
N PRO A 144 -10.87 -16.40 9.48
CA PRO A 144 -9.80 -17.24 10.06
C PRO A 144 -8.83 -17.73 9.00
N SER A 145 -7.53 -17.75 9.31
CA SER A 145 -6.55 -18.31 8.40
C SER A 145 -6.71 -19.82 8.29
N PRO A 146 -6.82 -20.38 7.08
CA PRO A 146 -6.93 -21.82 6.90
C PRO A 146 -5.65 -22.54 7.33
N ALA A 147 -5.79 -23.75 7.85
CA ALA A 147 -4.64 -24.60 8.12
C ALA A 147 -3.91 -24.98 6.82
N GLY A 148 -2.61 -25.16 6.88
CA GLY A 148 -1.79 -25.58 5.75
C GLY A 148 -0.58 -24.66 5.52
N LYS A 149 -0.03 -24.71 4.31
CA LYS A 149 1.11 -23.88 3.93
C LYS A 149 0.75 -22.40 4.00
N LEU A 150 1.70 -21.60 4.47
CA LEU A 150 1.58 -20.15 4.52
C LEU A 150 1.43 -19.57 3.10
N ARG A 151 0.36 -18.82 2.85
CA ARG A 151 0.14 -18.10 1.59
C ARG A 151 0.67 -16.68 1.75
N ILE A 152 1.65 -16.31 0.93
CA ILE A 152 2.35 -15.02 1.07
C ILE A 152 2.16 -14.21 -0.20
N ALA A 153 1.54 -13.03 -0.07
CA ALA A 153 1.52 -12.04 -1.15
C ALA A 153 2.93 -11.49 -1.37
N VAL A 154 3.37 -11.44 -2.60
CA VAL A 154 4.68 -10.92 -2.99
C VAL A 154 4.58 -9.99 -4.20
N SER A 155 5.59 -9.12 -4.35
CA SER A 155 5.70 -8.34 -5.59
C SER A 155 5.87 -9.28 -6.78
N ARG A 156 5.05 -9.10 -7.81
CA ARG A 156 5.14 -9.87 -9.06
C ARG A 156 6.49 -9.71 -9.74
N THR A 157 7.10 -8.55 -9.64
CA THR A 157 8.31 -8.19 -10.38
C THR A 157 9.57 -8.25 -9.55
N ARG A 158 9.47 -8.12 -8.24
CA ARG A 158 10.59 -8.04 -7.29
C ARG A 158 10.27 -8.78 -5.99
N PRO A 159 9.98 -10.09 -6.03
CA PRO A 159 9.81 -10.85 -4.80
C PRO A 159 11.15 -10.87 -4.02
N PRO A 160 11.13 -10.71 -2.67
CA PRO A 160 12.35 -10.83 -1.88
C PRO A 160 12.99 -12.21 -2.06
N ALA A 161 14.32 -12.24 -2.24
CA ALA A 161 15.03 -13.49 -2.56
C ALA A 161 14.85 -14.59 -1.49
N PHE A 162 14.83 -14.21 -0.21
CA PHE A 162 14.62 -15.17 0.88
C PHE A 162 13.22 -15.78 0.86
N ILE A 163 12.21 -15.04 0.41
CA ILE A 163 10.84 -15.54 0.27
C ILE A 163 10.74 -16.56 -0.88
N ALA A 164 11.43 -16.31 -2.00
CA ALA A 164 11.48 -17.27 -3.10
C ALA A 164 12.13 -18.62 -2.68
N ALA A 165 13.09 -18.58 -1.76
CA ALA A 165 13.70 -19.78 -1.19
C ALA A 165 12.70 -20.62 -0.36
N LEU A 166 11.73 -20.00 0.30
CA LEU A 166 10.67 -20.71 1.06
C LEU A 166 9.72 -21.47 0.16
N GLU A 167 9.36 -20.90 -0.97
CA GLU A 167 8.55 -21.60 -1.96
C GLU A 167 9.30 -22.82 -2.51
N ALA A 168 10.57 -22.64 -2.87
CA ALA A 168 11.43 -23.73 -3.35
C ALA A 168 11.58 -24.85 -2.31
N ALA A 169 11.64 -24.53 -1.03
CA ALA A 169 11.65 -25.48 0.08
C ALA A 169 10.27 -26.13 0.37
N GLY A 170 9.21 -25.66 -0.28
CA GLY A 170 7.84 -26.15 -0.08
C GLY A 170 7.17 -25.66 1.21
N SER A 171 7.74 -24.69 1.91
CA SER A 171 7.24 -24.16 3.19
C SER A 171 6.12 -23.12 3.01
N ALA A 172 6.08 -22.43 1.87
CA ALA A 172 5.08 -21.41 1.57
C ALA A 172 4.55 -21.55 0.14
N THR A 173 3.44 -20.89 -0.12
CA THR A 173 2.89 -20.64 -1.46
C THR A 173 2.93 -19.16 -1.73
N LEU A 174 3.60 -18.74 -2.80
CA LEU A 174 3.68 -17.32 -3.18
C LEU A 174 2.52 -16.93 -4.10
N VAL A 175 1.92 -15.79 -3.80
CA VAL A 175 0.83 -15.21 -4.59
C VAL A 175 1.30 -13.87 -5.16
N PRO A 176 1.75 -13.82 -6.44
CA PRO A 176 2.27 -12.60 -7.05
C PRO A 176 1.14 -11.59 -7.33
N MET A 177 1.27 -10.38 -6.79
CA MET A 177 0.33 -9.27 -6.98
C MET A 177 1.08 -7.95 -7.25
N GLY A 178 0.42 -7.02 -7.94
CA GLY A 178 0.80 -5.60 -7.98
C GLY A 178 0.41 -4.87 -6.71
N SER A 179 0.60 -3.54 -6.67
CA SER A 179 0.13 -2.65 -5.59
C SER A 179 0.45 -3.13 -4.17
N ALA A 180 0.94 -2.28 -3.30
CA ALA A 180 1.12 -2.58 -1.89
C ALA A 180 -0.24 -2.70 -1.18
N GLY A 181 -1.18 -1.80 -1.51
CA GLY A 181 -2.54 -1.83 -0.98
C GLY A 181 -3.28 -3.11 -1.31
N VAL A 182 -3.22 -3.57 -2.56
CA VAL A 182 -3.85 -4.85 -2.95
C VAL A 182 -3.30 -6.01 -2.13
N LYS A 183 -1.98 -6.09 -1.93
CA LYS A 183 -1.36 -7.16 -1.14
C LYS A 183 -1.78 -7.15 0.33
N VAL A 184 -1.86 -5.96 0.94
CA VAL A 184 -2.37 -5.84 2.32
C VAL A 184 -3.86 -6.18 2.39
N MET A 185 -4.67 -5.68 1.45
CA MET A 185 -6.11 -6.00 1.42
C MET A 185 -6.37 -7.49 1.13
N ALA A 186 -5.48 -8.18 0.44
CA ALA A 186 -5.54 -9.63 0.27
C ALA A 186 -5.34 -10.40 1.60
N VAL A 187 -4.53 -9.86 2.54
CA VAL A 187 -4.44 -10.40 3.91
C VAL A 187 -5.74 -10.10 4.67
N VAL A 188 -6.25 -8.87 4.59
CA VAL A 188 -7.50 -8.46 5.24
C VAL A 188 -8.69 -9.32 4.78
N SER A 189 -8.77 -9.66 3.51
CA SER A 189 -9.85 -10.49 2.94
C SER A 189 -9.65 -12.00 3.13
N GLY A 190 -8.49 -12.43 3.67
CA GLY A 190 -8.17 -13.86 3.83
C GLY A 190 -7.77 -14.56 2.53
N GLU A 191 -7.51 -13.82 1.45
CA GLU A 191 -6.98 -14.38 0.20
C GLU A 191 -5.57 -14.94 0.40
N VAL A 192 -4.76 -14.30 1.24
CA VAL A 192 -3.44 -14.73 1.70
C VAL A 192 -3.31 -14.58 3.21
N ASP A 193 -2.27 -15.19 3.79
CA ASP A 193 -2.02 -15.18 5.24
C ASP A 193 -1.04 -14.08 5.66
N ALA A 194 -0.17 -13.67 4.73
CA ALA A 194 0.82 -12.63 4.97
C ALA A 194 1.18 -11.86 3.70
N TYR A 195 1.61 -10.62 3.88
CA TYR A 195 2.36 -9.83 2.92
C TYR A 195 3.71 -9.47 3.53
N ILE A 196 4.79 -9.79 2.83
CA ILE A 196 6.16 -9.51 3.27
C ILE A 196 6.86 -8.72 2.18
N HIS A 197 7.36 -7.54 2.53
CA HIS A 197 8.10 -6.65 1.66
C HIS A 197 9.48 -6.34 2.22
N ALA A 198 10.51 -6.43 1.36
CA ALA A 198 11.86 -5.99 1.65
C ALA A 198 12.41 -5.27 0.41
N GLY A 199 13.23 -4.23 0.62
CA GLY A 199 13.84 -3.48 -0.48
C GLY A 199 13.33 -2.05 -0.63
N GLY A 200 12.61 -1.56 0.36
CA GLY A 200 12.15 -0.18 0.45
C GLY A 200 10.80 0.07 -0.27
N GLN A 201 10.01 0.90 0.35
CA GLN A 201 8.77 1.46 -0.19
C GLN A 201 8.58 2.83 0.46
N TYR A 202 7.81 3.71 -0.17
CA TYR A 202 7.53 5.02 0.42
C TYR A 202 6.44 4.94 1.49
N GLN A 203 6.35 5.97 2.34
CA GLN A 203 5.35 6.01 3.41
C GLN A 203 3.92 5.94 2.86
N TRP A 204 3.64 6.54 1.69
CA TRP A 204 2.31 6.53 1.06
C TRP A 204 1.90 5.17 0.52
N ASP A 205 2.84 4.28 0.15
CA ASP A 205 2.54 2.91 -0.29
C ASP A 205 1.83 2.08 0.79
N SER A 206 2.08 2.40 2.08
CA SER A 206 1.63 1.54 3.17
C SER A 206 0.83 2.23 4.28
N ALA A 207 0.83 3.56 4.40
CA ALA A 207 0.16 4.25 5.50
C ALA A 207 -1.34 3.88 5.60
N ALA A 208 -2.09 4.00 4.52
CA ALA A 208 -3.50 3.65 4.51
C ALA A 208 -3.74 2.14 4.66
N PRO A 209 -3.05 1.28 3.91
CA PRO A 209 -3.18 -0.16 4.08
C PRO A 209 -2.89 -0.66 5.49
N VAL A 210 -1.84 -0.15 6.13
CA VAL A 210 -1.46 -0.53 7.51
C VAL A 210 -2.50 -0.05 8.51
N ALA A 211 -3.04 1.18 8.36
CA ALA A 211 -4.10 1.66 9.24
C ALA A 211 -5.35 0.76 9.18
N VAL A 212 -5.76 0.34 7.97
CA VAL A 212 -6.88 -0.61 7.78
C VAL A 212 -6.55 -1.97 8.39
N ALA A 213 -5.37 -2.51 8.13
CA ALA A 213 -4.95 -3.81 8.64
C ALA A 213 -4.94 -3.88 10.17
N LEU A 214 -4.35 -2.86 10.83
CA LEU A 214 -4.33 -2.76 12.29
C LEU A 214 -5.73 -2.62 12.88
N ALA A 215 -6.59 -1.80 12.28
CA ALA A 215 -7.98 -1.65 12.72
C ALA A 215 -8.79 -2.95 12.56
N ALA A 216 -8.46 -3.77 11.56
CA ALA A 216 -9.06 -5.10 11.34
C ALA A 216 -8.46 -6.19 12.25
N GLY A 217 -7.50 -5.87 13.13
CA GLY A 217 -6.89 -6.81 14.08
C GLY A 217 -5.73 -7.64 13.51
N LEU A 218 -5.20 -7.28 12.34
CA LEU A 218 -3.99 -7.90 11.79
C LEU A 218 -2.72 -7.39 12.50
N VAL A 219 -1.65 -8.13 12.37
CA VAL A 219 -0.31 -7.72 12.81
C VAL A 219 0.36 -6.96 11.66
N ALA A 220 0.92 -5.77 11.95
CA ALA A 220 1.70 -4.98 11.00
C ALA A 220 2.96 -4.42 11.67
N THR A 221 4.14 -4.83 11.19
CA THR A 221 5.45 -4.47 11.77
C THR A 221 6.51 -4.33 10.69
N ARG A 222 7.71 -3.94 11.09
CA ARG A 222 8.95 -4.12 10.34
C ARG A 222 9.34 -5.61 10.33
N LEU A 223 10.29 -5.99 9.46
CA LEU A 223 10.81 -7.37 9.44
C LEU A 223 11.45 -7.80 10.76
N ASP A 224 12.05 -6.86 11.49
CA ASP A 224 12.66 -7.08 12.81
C ASP A 224 11.64 -7.07 13.98
N GLY A 225 10.35 -6.92 13.67
CA GLY A 225 9.27 -6.83 14.65
C GLY A 225 9.08 -5.44 15.25
N SER A 226 9.91 -4.45 14.92
CA SER A 226 9.74 -3.09 15.42
C SER A 226 8.52 -2.40 14.79
N PRO A 227 7.95 -1.38 15.47
CA PRO A 227 6.76 -0.70 14.98
C PRO A 227 7.05 0.15 13.74
N LEU A 228 6.07 0.19 12.83
CA LEU A 228 6.05 1.11 11.70
C LEU A 228 5.82 2.54 12.17
N ARG A 229 6.51 3.49 11.55
CA ARG A 229 6.39 4.92 11.87
C ARG A 229 6.14 5.71 10.59
N TYR A 230 5.18 6.62 10.67
CA TYR A 230 4.76 7.49 9.57
C TYR A 230 4.92 8.97 9.94
N ASN A 231 4.89 9.83 8.94
CA ASN A 231 5.19 11.25 9.04
C ASN A 231 6.55 11.52 9.69
N VAL A 232 7.56 10.76 9.25
CA VAL A 232 8.96 10.93 9.64
C VAL A 232 9.76 11.58 8.50
N PRO A 233 10.94 12.19 8.77
CA PRO A 233 11.74 12.85 7.73
C PRO A 233 12.15 11.91 6.59
N GLU A 234 12.51 10.66 6.90
CA GLU A 234 12.84 9.65 5.89
C GLU A 234 11.55 9.17 5.21
N LEU A 235 11.48 9.37 3.90
CA LEU A 235 10.29 8.98 3.12
C LEU A 235 10.22 7.47 2.87
N LEU A 236 11.39 6.81 2.80
CA LEU A 236 11.48 5.38 2.55
C LEU A 236 11.31 4.57 3.83
N LEU A 237 10.38 3.65 3.82
CA LEU A 237 10.29 2.55 4.78
C LEU A 237 11.05 1.36 4.18
N PRO A 238 12.07 0.81 4.87
CA PRO A 238 12.92 -0.22 4.27
C PRO A 238 12.21 -1.56 4.08
N ASP A 239 11.18 -1.84 4.86
CA ASP A 239 10.48 -3.12 4.85
C ASP A 239 9.11 -3.05 5.54
N LEU A 240 8.30 -4.09 5.34
CA LEU A 240 6.96 -4.23 5.91
C LEU A 240 6.58 -5.71 6.02
N VAL A 241 5.94 -6.07 7.13
CA VAL A 241 5.19 -7.31 7.31
C VAL A 241 3.76 -6.98 7.72
N VAL A 242 2.79 -7.57 7.02
CA VAL A 242 1.40 -7.63 7.48
C VAL A 242 0.99 -9.09 7.48
N CYS A 243 0.45 -9.61 8.58
CA CYS A 243 0.01 -11.00 8.62
C CYS A 243 -1.23 -11.20 9.51
N HIS A 244 -1.91 -12.32 9.24
CA HIS A 244 -3.00 -12.79 10.09
C HIS A 244 -2.47 -13.11 11.50
N PRO A 245 -3.16 -12.74 12.60
CA PRO A 245 -2.68 -12.98 13.96
C PRO A 245 -2.47 -14.46 14.26
N ASP A 246 -3.31 -15.37 13.74
CA ASP A 246 -3.15 -16.82 13.89
C ASP A 246 -1.87 -17.39 13.26
N ARG A 247 -1.23 -16.63 12.38
CA ARG A 247 0.00 -17.01 11.66
C ARG A 247 1.21 -16.18 12.07
N ALA A 248 1.06 -15.28 13.05
CA ALA A 248 2.11 -14.34 13.43
C ALA A 248 3.38 -15.02 13.94
N ASP A 249 3.23 -16.05 14.77
CA ASP A 249 4.39 -16.82 15.29
C ASP A 249 5.14 -17.52 14.16
N GLU A 250 4.41 -18.18 13.23
CA GLU A 250 5.01 -18.85 12.07
C GLU A 250 5.75 -17.86 11.16
N VAL A 251 5.15 -16.69 10.91
CA VAL A 251 5.80 -15.62 10.13
C VAL A 251 7.03 -15.10 10.87
N ARG A 252 6.99 -14.95 12.20
CA ARG A 252 8.12 -14.49 13.00
C ARG A 252 9.28 -15.50 12.94
N GLU A 253 9.01 -16.78 13.17
CA GLU A 253 10.02 -17.85 13.08
C GLU A 253 10.70 -17.88 11.70
N LEU A 254 9.91 -17.70 10.64
CA LEU A 254 10.41 -17.63 9.28
C LEU A 254 11.34 -16.43 9.05
N LEU A 255 10.99 -15.25 9.57
CA LEU A 255 11.81 -14.05 9.46
C LEU A 255 13.09 -14.15 10.31
N ASP A 256 13.02 -14.74 11.50
CA ASP A 256 14.18 -14.98 12.35
C ASP A 256 15.16 -15.93 11.67
N ALA A 257 14.67 -17.01 11.07
CA ALA A 257 15.49 -17.96 10.28
C ALA A 257 16.12 -17.30 9.04
N ALA A 258 15.48 -16.25 8.49
CA ALA A 258 16.01 -15.46 7.39
C ALA A 258 16.98 -14.35 7.84
N GLY A 259 17.28 -14.21 9.15
CA GLY A 259 18.23 -13.25 9.70
C GLY A 259 17.64 -11.88 10.07
N PHE A 260 16.31 -11.76 10.14
CA PHE A 260 15.61 -10.53 10.57
C PHE A 260 15.21 -10.54 12.05
N GLY A 261 15.73 -11.46 12.87
CA GLY A 261 15.49 -11.50 14.29
C GLY A 261 16.12 -10.32 15.05
N PRO A 262 15.71 -10.07 16.30
CA PRO A 262 16.21 -8.96 17.12
C PRO A 262 17.74 -9.00 17.32
N ASP A 263 18.35 -10.17 17.24
CA ASP A 263 19.80 -10.36 17.34
C ASP A 263 20.52 -10.26 15.97
N GLY A 264 19.78 -10.18 14.86
CA GLY A 264 20.29 -10.15 13.49
C GLY A 264 20.42 -8.72 12.89
N ALA A 265 20.11 -7.68 13.65
CA ALA A 265 19.97 -6.29 13.18
C ALA A 265 21.28 -5.57 12.80
N SER A 266 22.34 -6.28 12.41
CA SER A 266 23.61 -5.64 12.01
C SER A 266 24.36 -6.32 10.87
N GLY A 267 23.69 -6.81 9.80
CA GLY A 267 24.51 -7.52 8.83
C GLY A 267 24.03 -7.77 7.41
N ALA A 268 23.03 -7.09 6.92
CA ALA A 268 22.79 -7.08 5.48
C ALA A 268 22.72 -5.63 4.99
N GLY A 269 23.89 -5.06 4.82
CA GLY A 269 24.05 -3.81 4.09
C GLY A 269 23.36 -3.92 2.75
N ALA A 270 22.46 -3.00 2.49
CA ALA A 270 21.95 -2.74 1.17
C ALA A 270 23.15 -2.58 0.22
N THR A 271 23.47 -3.60 -0.55
CA THR A 271 24.28 -3.42 -1.74
C THR A 271 23.42 -2.59 -2.68
N GLY A 272 23.73 -1.29 -2.68
CA GLY A 272 23.11 -0.31 -3.53
C GLY A 272 23.17 -0.75 -4.99
N ALA A 273 22.01 -0.90 -5.58
CA ALA A 273 21.87 -0.67 -6.99
C ALA A 273 21.74 0.84 -7.17
N SER A 274 22.83 1.45 -7.62
CA SER A 274 22.92 2.82 -8.09
C SER A 274 21.80 3.08 -9.09
N ALA A 275 20.87 3.90 -8.73
CA ALA A 275 19.98 4.57 -9.65
C ALA A 275 20.72 5.83 -10.15
N ALA A 276 21.42 5.67 -11.27
CA ALA A 276 21.88 6.79 -12.08
C ALA A 276 22.05 6.29 -13.50
N GLU A 277 21.11 6.76 -14.32
CA GLU A 277 21.20 7.12 -15.75
C GLU A 277 19.77 6.99 -16.36
N SER A 278 19.07 7.91 -16.43
CA SER A 278 18.63 9.19 -16.91
C SER A 278 19.14 9.62 -18.25
N ALA A 279 18.22 10.12 -18.98
CA ALA A 279 18.33 11.02 -20.11
C ALA A 279 19.16 10.52 -21.31
N GLU A 280 18.43 10.02 -22.29
CA GLU A 280 18.42 10.55 -23.67
C GLU A 280 17.15 10.16 -24.38
#